data_4b7449f5c3e4cdc5a40123f64dd81ab4
#
_entry.id   4b7449f5c3e4cdc5a40123f64dd81ab4
#
_cell.length_a   1.000
_cell.length_b   1.000
_cell.length_c   1.000
_cell.angle_alpha   90.00
_cell.angle_beta   90.00
_cell.angle_gamma   90.00
#
_symmetry.space_group_name_H-M   'P 1'
#
loop_
_entity.id
_entity.type
_entity.pdbx_description
1 polymer ?
#
loop_
_entity_poly.entity_id
_entity_poly.type
_entity_poly.pdbx_seq_one_letter_code
_entity_poly.pdbx_strand_id
1 'polypeptide(L)'
;MAVIITLLAVFLICVISDIAASSVISLGINNFYGVHILKFLIIYLLGFLYVKCIEKRSIKSMGFVKKGAIKNYASGLLQGSALFLVVYLLNLITGSIVFQGFSEKASLSIIFAFLFFAFQAMAEEVLFRGLLQISLARKSNDITGILLSAAFFSLAHITNPGVDFMALFNIFLYGIFLSLLFLKSDSIFLVSGVHTAWNFVMGNVFGVNVSGVVIGDTIMQSEMVSGKKILSGGAF
;
A
#
# COMPACT_ATOMS: atom_id res chain seq x y z
N MET A 1 21.90 14.38 10.44
CA MET A 1 21.46 13.69 11.68
C MET A 1 19.92 13.54 11.75
N ALA A 2 19.12 14.59 11.66
CA ALA A 2 17.66 14.50 11.79
C ALA A 2 16.94 13.62 10.73
N VAL A 3 17.42 13.61 9.49
CA VAL A 3 16.92 12.73 8.41
C VAL A 3 17.15 11.27 8.77
N ILE A 4 18.36 10.92 9.18
CA ILE A 4 18.74 9.55 9.55
C ILE A 4 17.87 9.04 10.72
N ILE A 5 17.61 9.86 11.72
CA ILE A 5 16.75 9.50 12.86
C ILE A 5 15.33 9.13 12.36
N THR A 6 14.77 9.89 11.42
CA THR A 6 13.44 9.59 10.86
C THR A 6 13.44 8.28 10.08
N LEU A 7 14.44 8.03 9.25
CA LEU A 7 14.59 6.78 8.50
C LEU A 7 14.71 5.57 9.43
N LEU A 8 15.54 5.67 10.46
CA LEU A 8 15.69 4.64 11.49
C LEU A 8 14.38 4.40 12.25
N ALA A 9 13.66 5.47 12.61
CA ALA A 9 12.38 5.33 13.30
C ALA A 9 11.35 4.57 12.48
N VAL A 10 11.19 4.92 11.19
CA VAL A 10 10.27 4.20 10.28
C VAL A 10 10.70 2.76 10.08
N PHE A 11 12.00 2.50 9.89
CA PHE A 11 12.52 1.14 9.81
C PHE A 11 12.19 0.33 11.08
N LEU A 12 12.42 0.90 12.27
CA LEU A 12 12.09 0.25 13.54
C LEU A 12 10.58 0.01 13.70
N ILE A 13 9.73 0.93 13.27
CA ILE A 13 8.27 0.74 13.27
C ILE A 13 7.90 -0.49 12.43
N CYS A 14 8.44 -0.62 11.22
CA CYS A 14 8.22 -1.78 10.36
C CYS A 14 8.70 -3.07 11.05
N VAL A 15 9.94 -3.10 11.54
CA VAL A 15 10.53 -4.29 12.20
C VAL A 15 9.72 -4.71 13.42
N ILE A 16 9.34 -3.77 14.30
CA ILE A 16 8.57 -4.07 15.51
C ILE A 16 7.19 -4.64 15.14
N SER A 17 6.54 -4.06 14.12
CA SER A 17 5.24 -4.53 13.67
C SER A 17 5.31 -5.94 13.05
N ASP A 18 6.37 -6.26 12.31
CA ASP A 18 6.60 -7.59 11.73
C ASP A 18 6.97 -8.63 12.79
N ILE A 19 7.80 -8.28 13.76
CA ILE A 19 8.12 -9.17 14.91
C ILE A 19 6.86 -9.48 15.71
N ALA A 20 6.02 -8.49 15.99
CA ALA A 20 4.77 -8.71 16.72
C ALA A 20 3.82 -9.64 15.95
N ALA A 21 3.66 -9.43 14.65
CA ALA A 21 2.86 -10.30 13.79
C ALA A 21 3.42 -11.74 13.77
N SER A 22 4.73 -11.91 13.60
CA SER A 22 5.40 -13.22 13.59
C SER A 22 5.30 -13.91 14.95
N SER A 23 5.36 -13.18 16.06
CA SER A 23 5.21 -13.73 17.41
C SER A 23 3.82 -14.31 17.64
N VAL A 24 2.78 -13.66 17.12
CA VAL A 24 1.39 -14.17 17.20
C VAL A 24 1.23 -15.46 16.40
N ILE A 25 1.84 -15.53 15.23
CA ILE A 25 1.86 -16.77 14.40
C ILE A 25 2.58 -17.91 15.17
N SER A 26 3.71 -17.63 15.82
CA SER A 26 4.47 -18.64 16.58
C SER A 26 3.70 -19.18 17.78
N LEU A 27 2.72 -18.43 18.29
CA LEU A 27 1.78 -18.87 19.35
C LEU A 27 0.61 -19.71 18.79
N GLY A 28 0.61 -20.05 17.50
CA GLY A 28 -0.42 -20.87 16.86
C GLY A 28 -1.65 -20.10 16.35
N ILE A 29 -1.63 -18.77 16.40
CA ILE A 29 -2.73 -17.94 15.89
C ILE A 29 -2.44 -17.63 14.42
N ASN A 30 -2.96 -18.45 13.50
CA ASN A 30 -2.70 -18.36 12.07
C ASN A 30 -3.83 -17.67 11.28
N ASN A 31 -4.62 -16.81 11.94
CA ASN A 31 -5.64 -16.03 11.24
C ASN A 31 -5.00 -14.90 10.45
N PHE A 32 -4.97 -15.02 9.12
CA PHE A 32 -4.33 -14.04 8.23
C PHE A 32 -4.77 -12.60 8.51
N TYR A 33 -6.08 -12.35 8.54
CA TYR A 33 -6.60 -11.00 8.76
C TYR A 33 -6.25 -10.45 10.15
N GLY A 34 -6.39 -11.28 11.19
CA GLY A 34 -6.11 -10.88 12.58
C GLY A 34 -4.64 -10.49 12.79
N VAL A 35 -3.73 -11.29 12.27
CA VAL A 35 -2.27 -11.04 12.35
C VAL A 35 -1.89 -9.75 11.64
N HIS A 36 -2.38 -9.55 10.43
CA HIS A 36 -2.05 -8.33 9.66
C HIS A 36 -2.74 -7.09 10.22
N ILE A 37 -3.97 -7.18 10.74
CA ILE A 37 -4.62 -6.07 11.44
C ILE A 37 -3.79 -5.65 12.65
N LEU A 38 -3.26 -6.60 13.44
CA LEU A 38 -2.36 -6.29 14.55
C LEU A 38 -1.12 -5.53 14.08
N LYS A 39 -0.47 -6.00 13.00
CA LYS A 39 0.67 -5.31 12.38
C LYS A 39 0.32 -3.85 12.06
N PHE A 40 -0.78 -3.61 11.38
CA PHE A 40 -1.18 -2.26 10.99
C PHE A 40 -1.60 -1.38 12.16
N LEU A 41 -2.23 -1.95 13.21
CA LEU A 41 -2.52 -1.22 14.46
C LEU A 41 -1.23 -0.74 15.14
N ILE A 42 -0.17 -1.56 15.15
CA ILE A 42 1.12 -1.17 15.70
C ILE A 42 1.75 -0.05 14.86
N ILE A 43 1.66 -0.13 13.52
CA ILE A 43 2.12 0.95 12.62
C ILE A 43 1.41 2.26 12.94
N TYR A 44 0.08 2.25 13.09
CA TYR A 44 -0.68 3.45 13.48
C TYR A 44 -0.23 3.99 14.83
N LEU A 45 -0.17 3.12 15.84
CA LEU A 45 0.17 3.53 17.22
C LEU A 45 1.56 4.17 17.25
N LEU A 46 2.56 3.46 16.77
CA LEU A 46 3.95 3.94 16.82
C LEU A 46 4.17 5.15 15.90
N GLY A 47 3.54 5.18 14.72
CA GLY A 47 3.60 6.32 13.80
C GLY A 47 3.00 7.58 14.43
N PHE A 48 1.82 7.50 15.05
CA PHE A 48 1.19 8.63 15.72
C PHE A 48 1.98 9.07 16.97
N LEU A 49 2.50 8.13 17.75
CA LEU A 49 3.36 8.44 18.90
C LEU A 49 4.63 9.15 18.47
N TYR A 50 5.29 8.70 17.41
CA TYR A 50 6.48 9.34 16.87
C TYR A 50 6.19 10.80 16.46
N VAL A 51 5.15 11.02 15.66
CA VAL A 51 4.77 12.35 15.19
C VAL A 51 4.40 13.27 16.34
N LYS A 52 3.61 12.78 17.31
CA LYS A 52 3.12 13.59 18.43
C LYS A 52 4.17 13.85 19.50
N CYS A 53 4.94 12.83 19.90
CA CYS A 53 5.86 12.90 21.04
C CYS A 53 7.28 13.30 20.64
N ILE A 54 7.77 12.79 19.51
CA ILE A 54 9.15 13.04 19.06
C ILE A 54 9.22 14.29 18.17
N GLU A 55 8.38 14.37 17.13
CA GLU A 55 8.36 15.53 16.24
C GLU A 55 7.51 16.69 16.74
N LYS A 56 6.70 16.46 17.77
CA LYS A 56 5.79 17.46 18.38
C LYS A 56 4.86 18.12 17.35
N ARG A 57 4.45 17.34 16.32
CA ARG A 57 3.53 17.76 15.29
C ARG A 57 2.10 17.36 15.60
N SER A 58 1.15 18.11 15.05
CA SER A 58 -0.25 17.71 15.05
C SER A 58 -0.48 16.53 14.09
N ILE A 59 -1.36 15.59 14.47
CA ILE A 59 -1.82 14.52 13.58
C ILE A 59 -2.44 15.06 12.28
N LYS A 60 -3.07 16.23 12.34
CA LYS A 60 -3.57 16.90 11.13
C LYS A 60 -2.48 17.18 10.09
N SER A 61 -1.24 17.43 10.54
CA SER A 61 -0.10 17.64 9.64
C SER A 61 0.30 16.41 8.83
N MET A 62 -0.29 15.26 9.10
CA MET A 62 -0.12 14.02 8.32
C MET A 62 -1.17 13.89 7.20
N GLY A 63 -1.89 14.96 6.85
CA GLY A 63 -2.93 14.94 5.81
C GLY A 63 -4.32 14.53 6.32
N PHE A 64 -4.51 14.43 7.64
CA PHE A 64 -5.84 14.15 8.24
C PHE A 64 -6.72 15.40 8.23
N VAL A 65 -7.11 15.85 7.05
CA VAL A 65 -8.02 16.99 6.88
C VAL A 65 -9.46 16.49 6.92
N LYS A 66 -10.20 16.80 8.01
CA LYS A 66 -11.58 16.30 8.22
C LYS A 66 -12.56 16.76 7.15
N LYS A 67 -12.43 18.02 6.69
CA LYS A 67 -13.33 18.58 5.66
C LYS A 67 -13.14 17.84 4.35
N GLY A 68 -14.18 17.15 3.88
CA GLY A 68 -14.15 16.40 2.64
C GLY A 68 -13.48 15.02 2.72
N ALA A 69 -13.19 14.48 3.91
CA ALA A 69 -12.52 13.19 4.06
C ALA A 69 -13.19 12.06 3.28
N ILE A 70 -14.51 11.91 3.42
CA ILE A 70 -15.30 10.88 2.70
C ILE A 70 -15.25 11.13 1.18
N LYS A 71 -15.43 12.37 0.75
CA LYS A 71 -15.37 12.75 -0.67
C LYS A 71 -13.98 12.46 -1.26
N ASN A 72 -12.92 12.80 -0.53
CA ASN A 72 -11.55 12.54 -0.97
C ASN A 72 -11.28 11.04 -1.07
N TYR A 73 -11.69 10.27 -0.06
CA TYR A 73 -11.52 8.81 -0.09
C TYR A 73 -12.30 8.17 -1.25
N ALA A 74 -13.57 8.53 -1.44
CA ALA A 74 -14.38 8.04 -2.56
C ALA A 74 -13.81 8.45 -3.92
N SER A 75 -13.32 9.70 -4.04
CA SER A 75 -12.61 10.16 -5.25
C SER A 75 -11.33 9.35 -5.49
N GLY A 76 -10.60 9.02 -4.42
CA GLY A 76 -9.42 8.14 -4.49
C GLY A 76 -9.79 6.74 -4.97
N LEU A 77 -10.86 6.14 -4.43
CA LEU A 77 -11.35 4.85 -4.89
C LEU A 77 -11.67 4.85 -6.39
N LEU A 78 -12.36 5.87 -6.87
CA LEU A 78 -12.68 5.99 -8.29
C LEU A 78 -11.41 6.13 -9.15
N GLN A 79 -10.47 6.99 -8.75
CA GLN A 79 -9.21 7.21 -9.47
C GLN A 79 -8.35 5.95 -9.49
N GLY A 80 -8.17 5.28 -8.35
CA GLY A 80 -7.40 4.03 -8.26
C GLY A 80 -7.99 2.91 -9.10
N SER A 81 -9.32 2.75 -9.08
CA SER A 81 -10.02 1.77 -9.92
C SER A 81 -9.84 2.06 -11.41
N ALA A 82 -10.00 3.32 -11.84
CA ALA A 82 -9.81 3.71 -13.24
C ALA A 82 -8.37 3.51 -13.70
N LEU A 83 -7.39 3.88 -12.88
CA LEU A 83 -5.97 3.69 -13.20
C LEU A 83 -5.63 2.20 -13.33
N PHE A 84 -6.06 1.37 -12.38
CA PHE A 84 -5.80 -0.07 -12.48
C PHE A 84 -6.50 -0.71 -13.68
N LEU A 85 -7.73 -0.31 -13.99
CA LEU A 85 -8.43 -0.77 -15.19
C LEU A 85 -7.62 -0.49 -16.47
N VAL A 86 -7.04 0.71 -16.60
CA VAL A 86 -6.17 1.05 -17.73
C VAL A 86 -4.95 0.12 -17.78
N VAL A 87 -4.28 -0.11 -16.66
CA VAL A 87 -3.13 -1.02 -16.58
C VAL A 87 -3.54 -2.44 -16.96
N TYR A 88 -4.66 -2.93 -16.45
CA TYR A 88 -5.17 -4.25 -16.77
C TYR A 88 -5.48 -4.43 -18.26
N LEU A 89 -6.17 -3.44 -18.88
CA LEU A 89 -6.46 -3.47 -20.32
C LEU A 89 -5.20 -3.44 -21.18
N LEU A 90 -4.20 -2.64 -20.81
CA LEU A 90 -2.90 -2.63 -21.51
C LEU A 90 -2.21 -3.99 -21.39
N ASN A 91 -2.26 -4.65 -20.25
CA ASN A 91 -1.70 -5.99 -20.06
C ASN A 91 -2.46 -7.06 -20.87
N LEU A 92 -3.79 -6.95 -21.00
CA LEU A 92 -4.57 -7.82 -21.90
C LEU A 92 -4.18 -7.61 -23.36
N ILE A 93 -4.08 -6.35 -23.84
CA ILE A 93 -3.72 -6.02 -25.22
C ILE A 93 -2.32 -6.54 -25.58
N THR A 94 -1.36 -6.43 -24.64
CA THR A 94 0.00 -6.94 -24.85
C THR A 94 0.12 -8.45 -24.66
N GLY A 95 -0.95 -9.11 -24.22
CA GLY A 95 -0.96 -10.53 -23.88
C GLY A 95 -0.04 -10.87 -22.70
N SER A 96 0.20 -9.93 -21.80
CA SER A 96 0.96 -10.14 -20.56
C SER A 96 0.10 -10.74 -19.46
N ILE A 97 -1.21 -10.55 -19.56
CA ILE A 97 -2.25 -11.18 -18.74
C ILE A 97 -3.26 -11.86 -19.67
N VAL A 98 -3.76 -13.02 -19.25
CA VAL A 98 -4.85 -13.73 -19.92
C VAL A 98 -6.03 -13.82 -18.96
N PHE A 99 -7.20 -13.38 -19.42
CA PHE A 99 -8.45 -13.55 -18.70
C PHE A 99 -8.92 -15.00 -18.81
N GLN A 100 -9.12 -15.68 -17.67
CA GLN A 100 -9.47 -17.09 -17.59
C GLN A 100 -10.99 -17.33 -17.39
N GLY A 101 -11.75 -16.27 -17.08
CA GLY A 101 -13.18 -16.34 -16.82
C GLY A 101 -13.60 -15.68 -15.52
N PHE A 102 -14.86 -15.87 -15.17
CA PHE A 102 -15.42 -15.41 -13.89
C PHE A 102 -15.31 -16.52 -12.84
N SER A 103 -15.08 -16.12 -11.60
CA SER A 103 -15.02 -17.05 -10.47
C SER A 103 -16.41 -17.54 -10.09
N GLU A 104 -16.56 -18.84 -9.90
CA GLU A 104 -17.80 -19.45 -9.38
C GLU A 104 -17.98 -19.21 -7.87
N LYS A 105 -16.94 -18.75 -7.18
CA LYS A 105 -16.85 -18.64 -5.71
C LYS A 105 -16.81 -17.21 -5.20
N ALA A 106 -17.41 -16.25 -5.92
CA ALA A 106 -17.54 -14.90 -5.40
C ALA A 106 -18.47 -14.91 -4.18
N SER A 107 -17.92 -14.69 -2.99
CA SER A 107 -18.65 -14.72 -1.72
C SER A 107 -18.60 -13.38 -1.00
N LEU A 108 -19.28 -13.30 0.14
CA LEU A 108 -19.20 -12.13 1.04
C LEU A 108 -17.78 -11.85 1.55
N SER A 109 -16.82 -12.80 1.39
CA SER A 109 -15.41 -12.60 1.74
C SER A 109 -14.77 -11.41 0.98
N ILE A 110 -15.29 -11.06 -0.21
CA ILE A 110 -14.87 -9.88 -0.98
C ILE A 110 -15.08 -8.59 -0.19
N ILE A 111 -16.13 -8.47 0.61
CA ILE A 111 -16.36 -7.30 1.46
C ILE A 111 -15.29 -7.21 2.55
N PHE A 112 -14.93 -8.35 3.16
CA PHE A 112 -13.85 -8.40 4.16
C PHE A 112 -12.50 -8.06 3.53
N ALA A 113 -12.22 -8.52 2.30
CA ALA A 113 -11.01 -8.15 1.57
C ALA A 113 -10.96 -6.63 1.29
N PHE A 114 -12.08 -6.02 0.89
CA PHE A 114 -12.15 -4.56 0.71
C PHE A 114 -11.85 -3.80 2.01
N LEU A 115 -12.47 -4.21 3.12
CA LEU A 115 -12.24 -3.58 4.42
C LEU A 115 -10.79 -3.76 4.89
N PHE A 116 -10.23 -4.93 4.64
CA PHE A 116 -8.82 -5.22 4.93
C PHE A 116 -7.89 -4.30 4.13
N PHE A 117 -8.07 -4.21 2.81
CA PHE A 117 -7.26 -3.32 1.98
C PHE A 117 -7.45 -1.84 2.33
N ALA A 118 -8.66 -1.43 2.73
CA ALA A 118 -8.91 -0.08 3.20
C ALA A 118 -8.09 0.24 4.46
N PHE A 119 -8.00 -0.70 5.38
CA PHE A 119 -7.24 -0.56 6.62
C PHE A 119 -5.73 -0.62 6.38
N GLN A 120 -5.26 -1.58 5.56
CA GLN A 120 -3.85 -1.73 5.16
C GLN A 120 -3.35 -0.47 4.44
N ALA A 121 -3.99 -0.11 3.34
CA ALA A 121 -3.58 1.03 2.53
C ALA A 121 -3.50 2.32 3.36
N MET A 122 -4.50 2.57 4.22
CA MET A 122 -4.47 3.73 5.11
C MET A 122 -3.27 3.66 6.08
N ALA A 123 -2.92 2.49 6.65
CA ALA A 123 -1.78 2.35 7.55
C ALA A 123 -0.46 2.65 6.84
N GLU A 124 -0.29 2.12 5.63
CA GLU A 124 0.90 2.36 4.83
C GLU A 124 1.01 3.82 4.40
N GLU A 125 -0.08 4.45 3.95
CA GLU A 125 -0.05 5.87 3.60
C GLU A 125 0.23 6.76 4.81
N VAL A 126 -0.30 6.44 5.98
CA VAL A 126 0.02 7.14 7.23
C VAL A 126 1.52 7.04 7.55
N LEU A 127 2.12 5.87 7.41
CA LEU A 127 3.53 5.67 7.68
C LEU A 127 4.43 6.37 6.65
N PHE A 128 4.17 6.12 5.36
CA PHE A 128 5.07 6.58 4.30
C PHE A 128 4.80 8.02 3.85
N ARG A 129 3.55 8.46 3.74
CA ARG A 129 3.20 9.83 3.30
C ARG A 129 3.00 10.76 4.49
N GLY A 130 2.18 10.37 5.44
CA GLY A 130 1.86 11.20 6.62
C GLY A 130 3.04 11.42 7.56
N LEU A 131 3.83 10.37 7.82
CA LEU A 131 5.01 10.47 8.68
C LEU A 131 6.27 10.71 7.86
N LEU A 132 6.73 9.72 7.06
CA LEU A 132 8.08 9.72 6.49
C LEU A 132 8.28 10.87 5.49
N GLN A 133 7.43 10.98 4.47
CA GLN A 133 7.54 12.01 3.44
C GLN A 133 7.53 13.42 4.04
N ILE A 134 6.56 13.74 4.91
CA ILE A 134 6.46 15.07 5.52
C ILE A 134 7.66 15.34 6.42
N SER A 135 8.08 14.37 7.22
CA SER A 135 9.21 14.55 8.12
C SER A 135 10.51 14.82 7.37
N LEU A 136 10.73 14.11 6.26
CA LEU A 136 11.90 14.31 5.40
C LEU A 136 11.84 15.64 4.64
N ALA A 137 10.66 15.98 4.08
CA ALA A 137 10.45 17.25 3.38
C ALA A 137 10.76 18.45 4.30
N ARG A 138 10.29 18.40 5.55
CA ARG A 138 10.54 19.45 6.55
C ARG A 138 12.00 19.56 6.99
N LYS A 139 12.76 18.46 6.93
CA LYS A 139 14.16 18.40 7.36
C LYS A 139 15.14 18.62 6.22
N SER A 140 14.66 18.60 4.97
CA SER A 140 15.45 18.77 3.75
C SER A 140 14.64 19.54 2.70
N ASN A 141 13.92 18.84 1.81
CA ASN A 141 13.03 19.41 0.78
C ASN A 141 12.03 18.35 0.29
N ASP A 142 11.04 18.77 -0.51
CA ASP A 142 9.97 17.90 -1.02
C ASP A 142 10.51 16.75 -1.88
N ILE A 143 11.54 17.02 -2.72
CA ILE A 143 12.13 15.98 -3.58
C ILE A 143 12.73 14.86 -2.73
N THR A 144 13.49 15.21 -1.70
CA THR A 144 14.06 14.24 -0.75
C THR A 144 12.94 13.46 -0.04
N GLY A 145 11.88 14.15 0.38
CA GLY A 145 10.71 13.53 1.00
C GLY A 145 10.06 12.49 0.08
N ILE A 146 9.80 12.85 -1.17
CA ILE A 146 9.19 11.98 -2.19
C ILE A 146 10.07 10.76 -2.47
N LEU A 147 11.34 10.99 -2.85
CA LEU A 147 12.22 9.92 -3.31
C LEU A 147 12.54 8.91 -2.21
N LEU A 148 12.89 9.38 -1.01
CA LEU A 148 13.21 8.48 0.10
C LEU A 148 11.97 7.78 0.64
N SER A 149 10.80 8.44 0.69
CA SER A 149 9.55 7.79 1.07
C SER A 149 9.18 6.68 0.08
N ALA A 150 9.29 6.93 -1.22
CA ALA A 150 9.02 5.94 -2.26
C ALA A 150 10.03 4.77 -2.20
N ALA A 151 11.32 5.05 -1.96
CA ALA A 151 12.34 4.03 -1.81
C ALA A 151 12.08 3.12 -0.60
N PHE A 152 11.76 3.71 0.56
CA PHE A 152 11.43 2.94 1.76
C PHE A 152 10.12 2.15 1.59
N PHE A 153 9.12 2.72 0.91
CA PHE A 153 7.90 2.01 0.56
C PHE A 153 8.20 0.76 -0.28
N SER A 154 9.03 0.89 -1.31
CA SER A 154 9.47 -0.25 -2.13
C SER A 154 10.26 -1.27 -1.31
N LEU A 155 11.23 -0.83 -0.52
CA LEU A 155 12.06 -1.72 0.31
C LEU A 155 11.25 -2.48 1.37
N ALA A 156 10.15 -1.93 1.86
CA ALA A 156 9.25 -2.63 2.78
C ALA A 156 8.59 -3.88 2.16
N HIS A 157 8.63 -4.02 0.83
CA HIS A 157 8.09 -5.17 0.10
C HIS A 157 9.16 -6.22 -0.29
N ILE A 158 10.43 -6.00 0.09
CA ILE A 158 11.56 -6.87 -0.34
C ILE A 158 11.42 -8.33 0.12
N THR A 159 10.70 -8.57 1.21
CA THR A 159 10.47 -9.91 1.78
C THR A 159 9.20 -10.57 1.27
N ASN A 160 8.44 -9.92 0.38
CA ASN A 160 7.21 -10.49 -0.13
C ASN A 160 7.47 -11.66 -1.09
N PRO A 161 6.56 -12.65 -1.13
CA PRO A 161 6.72 -13.80 -2.03
C PRO A 161 6.81 -13.39 -3.51
N GLY A 162 7.77 -13.94 -4.22
CA GLY A 162 7.91 -13.72 -5.66
C GLY A 162 8.46 -12.35 -6.08
N VAL A 163 8.84 -11.49 -5.12
CA VAL A 163 9.40 -10.17 -5.44
C VAL A 163 10.69 -10.30 -6.26
N ASP A 164 10.80 -9.53 -7.34
CA ASP A 164 12.01 -9.35 -8.13
C ASP A 164 12.35 -7.87 -8.27
N PHE A 165 13.45 -7.56 -8.94
CA PHE A 165 13.89 -6.17 -9.13
C PHE A 165 12.84 -5.33 -9.87
N MET A 166 12.16 -5.92 -10.88
CA MET A 166 11.14 -5.20 -11.64
C MET A 166 9.92 -4.86 -10.78
N ALA A 167 9.51 -5.80 -9.92
CA ALA A 167 8.45 -5.56 -8.94
C ALA A 167 8.82 -4.42 -7.99
N LEU A 168 10.01 -4.43 -7.40
CA LEU A 168 10.49 -3.34 -6.53
C LEU A 168 10.57 -2.00 -7.26
N PHE A 169 11.04 -1.99 -8.51
CA PHE A 169 11.09 -0.77 -9.31
C PHE A 169 9.69 -0.20 -9.59
N ASN A 170 8.71 -1.06 -9.91
CA ASN A 170 7.32 -0.63 -10.11
C ASN A 170 6.68 -0.13 -8.81
N ILE A 171 6.92 -0.79 -7.67
CA ILE A 171 6.45 -0.30 -6.36
C ILE A 171 7.10 1.05 -6.02
N PHE A 172 8.38 1.25 -6.37
CA PHE A 172 9.04 2.55 -6.20
C PHE A 172 8.37 3.64 -7.06
N LEU A 173 8.08 3.38 -8.33
CA LEU A 173 7.38 4.32 -9.21
C LEU A 173 5.96 4.61 -8.71
N TYR A 174 5.24 3.58 -8.25
CA TYR A 174 3.94 3.75 -7.62
C TYR A 174 4.05 4.58 -6.33
N GLY A 175 5.11 4.36 -5.56
CA GLY A 175 5.45 5.15 -4.39
C GLY A 175 5.65 6.64 -4.71
N ILE A 176 6.35 6.97 -5.81
CA ILE A 176 6.51 8.36 -6.30
C ILE A 176 5.14 8.93 -6.69
N PHE A 177 4.34 8.18 -7.45
CA PHE A 177 3.00 8.62 -7.88
C PHE A 177 2.11 8.99 -6.68
N LEU A 178 2.01 8.11 -5.67
CA LEU A 178 1.24 8.40 -4.47
C LEU A 178 1.82 9.57 -3.66
N SER A 179 3.14 9.72 -3.63
CA SER A 179 3.81 10.84 -2.97
C SER A 179 3.51 12.19 -3.63
N LEU A 180 3.50 12.24 -4.95
CA LEU A 180 3.12 13.44 -5.72
C LEU A 180 1.63 13.76 -5.57
N LEU A 181 0.79 12.73 -5.58
CA LEU A 181 -0.65 12.88 -5.36
C LEU A 181 -0.94 13.43 -3.96
N PHE A 182 -0.23 12.92 -2.94
CA PHE A 182 -0.32 13.41 -1.58
C PHE A 182 0.14 14.86 -1.47
N LEU A 183 1.29 15.21 -2.06
CA LEU A 183 1.79 16.59 -2.08
C LEU A 183 0.79 17.57 -2.70
N LYS A 184 0.13 17.14 -3.79
CA LYS A 184 -0.86 17.98 -4.50
C LYS A 184 -2.18 18.11 -3.74
N SER A 185 -2.63 17.04 -3.06
CA SER A 185 -3.97 16.98 -2.44
C SER A 185 -3.98 17.37 -0.97
N ASP A 186 -2.85 17.30 -0.29
CA ASP A 186 -2.71 17.39 1.18
C ASP A 186 -3.72 16.50 1.93
N SER A 187 -4.10 15.36 1.33
CA SER A 187 -5.14 14.49 1.87
C SER A 187 -4.71 13.02 1.94
N ILE A 188 -4.51 12.55 3.18
CA ILE A 188 -4.24 11.13 3.42
C ILE A 188 -5.41 10.25 2.93
N PHE A 189 -6.65 10.74 3.01
CA PHE A 189 -7.83 10.02 2.58
C PHE A 189 -7.86 9.77 1.06
N LEU A 190 -7.41 10.75 0.26
CA LEU A 190 -7.38 10.58 -1.20
C LEU A 190 -6.39 9.50 -1.61
N VAL A 191 -5.15 9.60 -1.12
CA VAL A 191 -4.10 8.63 -1.49
C VAL A 191 -4.39 7.24 -0.96
N SER A 192 -4.95 7.14 0.25
CA SER A 192 -5.39 5.85 0.79
C SER A 192 -6.55 5.25 -0.02
N GLY A 193 -7.47 6.06 -0.53
CA GLY A 193 -8.53 5.60 -1.42
C GLY A 193 -7.98 5.06 -2.73
N VAL A 194 -7.01 5.75 -3.36
CA VAL A 194 -6.32 5.27 -4.58
C VAL A 194 -5.63 3.93 -4.30
N HIS A 195 -4.88 3.84 -3.22
CA HIS A 195 -4.14 2.64 -2.85
C HIS A 195 -5.08 1.46 -2.51
N THR A 196 -6.14 1.72 -1.75
CA THR A 196 -7.18 0.71 -1.46
C THR A 196 -7.77 0.15 -2.74
N ALA A 197 -8.20 1.03 -3.65
CA ALA A 197 -8.81 0.62 -4.92
C ALA A 197 -7.82 -0.14 -5.79
N TRP A 198 -6.58 0.30 -5.88
CA TRP A 198 -5.53 -0.39 -6.62
C TRP A 198 -5.40 -1.84 -6.15
N ASN A 199 -5.20 -2.06 -4.84
CA ASN A 199 -5.03 -3.41 -4.30
C ASN A 199 -6.29 -4.25 -4.43
N PHE A 200 -7.46 -3.71 -4.07
CA PHE A 200 -8.72 -4.43 -4.12
C PHE A 200 -9.14 -4.80 -5.55
N VAL A 201 -9.04 -3.85 -6.49
CA VAL A 201 -9.42 -4.10 -7.89
C VAL A 201 -8.44 -5.09 -8.53
N MET A 202 -7.15 -4.95 -8.28
CA MET A 202 -6.14 -5.90 -8.74
C MET A 202 -6.42 -7.31 -8.21
N GLY A 203 -6.56 -7.45 -6.89
CA GLY A 203 -6.69 -8.76 -6.24
C GLY A 203 -8.07 -9.37 -6.38
N ASN A 204 -9.11 -8.66 -5.96
CA ASN A 204 -10.43 -9.27 -5.79
C ASN A 204 -11.38 -9.02 -6.96
N VAL A 205 -11.15 -8.01 -7.80
CA VAL A 205 -11.93 -7.83 -9.02
C VAL A 205 -11.30 -8.63 -10.17
N PHE A 206 -10.03 -8.41 -10.48
CA PHE A 206 -9.38 -9.02 -11.63
C PHE A 206 -8.63 -10.33 -11.34
N GLY A 207 -8.44 -10.69 -10.08
CA GLY A 207 -7.80 -11.95 -9.69
C GLY A 207 -6.31 -12.01 -9.98
N VAL A 208 -5.62 -10.86 -9.93
CA VAL A 208 -4.16 -10.77 -10.05
C VAL A 208 -3.56 -10.71 -8.64
N ASN A 209 -2.41 -11.33 -8.43
CA ASN A 209 -1.74 -11.30 -7.12
C ASN A 209 -1.47 -9.86 -6.66
N VAL A 210 -1.71 -9.60 -5.37
CA VAL A 210 -1.37 -8.34 -4.72
C VAL A 210 -0.14 -8.57 -3.86
N SER A 211 0.98 -7.95 -4.23
CA SER A 211 2.23 -8.11 -3.47
C SER A 211 2.64 -9.58 -3.27
N GLY A 212 2.41 -10.41 -4.29
CA GLY A 212 2.74 -11.84 -4.28
C GLY A 212 1.72 -12.73 -3.54
N VAL A 213 0.59 -12.18 -3.09
CA VAL A 213 -0.41 -12.91 -2.29
C VAL A 213 -1.80 -12.80 -2.91
N VAL A 214 -2.57 -13.90 -2.86
CA VAL A 214 -4.01 -13.89 -3.14
C VAL A 214 -4.76 -13.72 -1.82
N ILE A 215 -5.62 -12.72 -1.74
CA ILE A 215 -6.38 -12.41 -0.52
C ILE A 215 -7.89 -12.57 -0.78
N GLY A 216 -8.46 -13.63 -0.23
CA GLY A 216 -9.89 -13.91 -0.32
C GLY A 216 -10.34 -14.36 -1.71
N ASP A 217 -11.65 -14.28 -1.95
CA ASP A 217 -12.26 -14.65 -3.22
C ASP A 217 -12.09 -13.55 -4.28
N THR A 218 -12.19 -13.93 -5.54
CA THR A 218 -12.06 -13.03 -6.69
C THR A 218 -13.31 -13.06 -7.54
N ILE A 219 -13.64 -11.96 -8.22
CA ILE A 219 -14.75 -11.90 -9.19
C ILE A 219 -14.31 -12.49 -10.52
N MET A 220 -13.12 -12.14 -10.97
CA MET A 220 -12.51 -12.60 -12.21
C MET A 220 -11.26 -13.42 -11.89
N GLN A 221 -10.88 -14.28 -12.80
CA GLN A 221 -9.62 -15.04 -12.74
C GLN A 221 -8.75 -14.61 -13.90
N SER A 222 -7.51 -14.24 -13.58
CA SER A 222 -6.53 -13.81 -14.57
C SER A 222 -5.19 -14.47 -14.28
N GLU A 223 -4.47 -14.84 -15.34
CA GLU A 223 -3.17 -15.47 -15.24
C GLU A 223 -2.11 -14.59 -15.90
N MET A 224 -0.98 -14.38 -15.20
CA MET A 224 0.17 -13.67 -15.76
C MET A 224 0.99 -14.61 -16.64
N VAL A 225 1.30 -14.17 -17.86
CA VAL A 225 2.06 -14.94 -18.82
C VAL A 225 3.55 -14.88 -18.48
N SER A 226 4.16 -16.04 -18.22
CA SER A 226 5.59 -16.15 -17.96
C SER A 226 6.40 -15.61 -19.15
N GLY A 227 7.49 -14.89 -18.86
CA GLY A 227 8.36 -14.29 -19.88
C GLY A 227 8.03 -12.85 -20.29
N LYS A 228 6.88 -12.30 -19.90
CA LYS A 228 6.51 -10.89 -20.18
C LYS A 228 6.61 -9.98 -18.95
N LYS A 229 7.47 -10.31 -18.00
CA LYS A 229 7.61 -9.62 -16.70
C LYS A 229 7.81 -8.10 -16.80
N ILE A 230 8.51 -7.63 -17.84
CA ILE A 230 8.74 -6.19 -18.05
C ILE A 230 7.42 -5.45 -18.32
N LEU A 231 6.48 -6.09 -19.01
CA LEU A 231 5.19 -5.49 -19.35
C LEU A 231 4.16 -5.65 -18.22
N SER A 232 4.18 -6.80 -17.53
CA SER A 232 3.25 -7.08 -16.43
C SER A 232 3.64 -6.45 -15.09
N GLY A 233 4.86 -5.93 -14.98
CA GLY A 233 5.32 -5.30 -13.75
C GLY A 233 6.06 -6.23 -12.78
N GLY A 234 6.52 -7.39 -13.24
CA GLY A 234 7.19 -8.41 -12.44
C GLY A 234 6.35 -9.68 -12.28
N ALA A 235 6.84 -10.60 -11.45
CA ALA A 235 6.13 -11.86 -11.12
C ALA A 235 5.29 -11.73 -9.84
N PHE A 236 4.96 -10.52 -9.46
CA PHE A 236 4.55 -10.12 -8.12
C PHE A 236 3.06 -9.81 -8.04
#